data_f05a0c89ef5c7c0728dad50c4f9201a3
#
_entry.id   f05a0c89ef5c7c0728dad50c4f9201a3
#
_cell.length_a   1.000
_cell.length_b   1.000
_cell.length_c   1.000
_cell.angle_alpha   90.00
_cell.angle_beta   90.00
_cell.angle_gamma   90.00
#
_symmetry.space_group_name_H-M   'P 1'
#
loop_
_entity.id
_entity.type
_entity.pdbx_description
1 polymer ?
#
loop_
_entity_poly.entity_id
_entity_poly.type
_entity_poly.pdbx_seq_one_letter_code
_entity_poly.pdbx_strand_id
1 'polypeptide(L)'
;MQHRLGWRLLLSLLRCKHEARAWAERQLSLSQLLQPAIELGERGFPVAEITAYHWKRDAHILQSLGNKHGRELLIDGQGPLHGQVFSNPFLANTFKELARYGKRGFYEGRIAAAIVETVQKHGGVMDLEDVRNHSTEEIKPIFTNYRGVNVWEIPPNGQGITALMALNILENFDVKGMGHNTADYLHMLIEAMKLSFTDAFSFCADSDKVLVPTKELLSKTYAKQRSRLINLQRASDKFSSENILQLGTDTVYFSVVDPQGNACSFINSNYMGFGTGLVPEGCGFPLQNRGANFSLSSSHPNCLAPQKRPYHTIIPALVTAADSEELLCSFGVMGGFMQPQGHVQVLLNMLEFGMNPQQALDAARFCLNYSKEEGRWHLSLEDGISQAVAEDLRARGHWSQWPISGHHRSLFGRGQVITKGDWWQSGGSLSSRHLQNVLWAGSDPRGDGCAVGY
;
A
#
# COMPACT_ATOMS: atom_id res chain seq x y z
N MET A 1 -14.94 -2.62 2.51
CA MET A 1 -14.16 -2.55 1.26
C MET A 1 -14.73 -1.52 0.28
N GLN A 2 -16.00 -1.60 -0.11
CA GLN A 2 -16.64 -0.67 -1.04
C GLN A 2 -16.67 0.79 -0.56
N HIS A 3 -16.82 1.03 0.74
CA HIS A 3 -16.81 2.38 1.31
C HIS A 3 -15.43 3.06 1.25
N ARG A 4 -14.35 2.28 1.35
CA ARG A 4 -12.98 2.76 1.14
C ARG A 4 -12.65 2.95 -0.34
N LEU A 5 -13.32 2.23 -1.24
CA LEU A 5 -13.21 2.38 -2.68
C LEU A 5 -13.81 3.70 -3.20
N GLY A 6 -14.89 4.17 -2.57
CA GLY A 6 -15.71 5.22 -3.14
C GLY A 6 -14.95 6.50 -3.47
N TRP A 7 -14.38 7.20 -2.53
CA TRP A 7 -13.76 8.48 -2.84
C TRP A 7 -12.29 8.37 -3.31
N ARG A 8 -11.66 7.23 -3.09
CA ARG A 8 -10.34 6.90 -3.63
C ARG A 8 -10.40 6.53 -5.10
N LEU A 9 -11.41 5.79 -5.51
CA LEU A 9 -11.79 5.61 -6.91
C LEU A 9 -11.96 6.97 -7.59
N LEU A 10 -12.46 7.95 -6.86
CA LEU A 10 -12.70 9.31 -7.28
C LEU A 10 -11.45 10.04 -7.78
N LEU A 11 -10.42 10.15 -6.94
CA LEU A 11 -9.16 10.81 -7.29
C LEU A 11 -8.43 10.07 -8.39
N SER A 12 -8.57 8.77 -8.42
CA SER A 12 -7.84 7.89 -9.32
C SER A 12 -8.55 7.67 -10.65
N LEU A 13 -9.88 7.65 -10.68
CA LEU A 13 -10.63 7.72 -11.93
C LEU A 13 -10.42 9.07 -12.64
N LEU A 14 -10.17 10.14 -11.87
CA LEU A 14 -9.77 11.42 -12.44
C LEU A 14 -8.34 11.38 -12.99
N ARG A 15 -7.44 10.62 -12.36
CA ARG A 15 -6.10 10.30 -12.88
C ARG A 15 -6.18 9.42 -14.12
N CYS A 16 -6.80 8.26 -14.02
CA CYS A 16 -6.99 7.34 -15.16
C CYS A 16 -7.63 7.99 -16.38
N LYS A 17 -8.50 8.99 -16.21
CA LYS A 17 -9.11 9.68 -17.36
C LYS A 17 -8.10 10.50 -18.17
N HIS A 18 -7.03 10.99 -17.56
CA HIS A 18 -5.97 11.72 -18.27
C HIS A 18 -4.99 10.76 -18.96
N GLU A 19 -4.68 9.65 -18.30
CA GLU A 19 -3.74 8.63 -18.75
C GLU A 19 -4.38 7.62 -19.72
N ALA A 20 -5.62 7.22 -19.49
CA ALA A 20 -6.40 6.40 -20.44
C ALA A 20 -6.71 7.12 -21.76
N ARG A 21 -6.41 8.42 -21.90
CA ARG A 21 -6.41 9.09 -23.20
C ARG A 21 -5.39 8.52 -24.17
N ALA A 22 -4.32 7.96 -23.67
CA ALA A 22 -3.27 7.34 -24.47
C ALA A 22 -3.52 5.85 -24.76
N TRP A 23 -4.39 5.16 -23.98
CA TRP A 23 -4.48 3.70 -23.98
C TRP A 23 -5.83 3.13 -24.45
N ALA A 24 -6.92 3.90 -24.47
CA ALA A 24 -8.21 3.39 -24.95
C ALA A 24 -8.91 4.42 -25.82
N GLU A 25 -9.33 4.02 -26.97
CA GLU A 25 -10.50 4.64 -27.62
C GLU A 25 -11.62 4.64 -26.59
N ARG A 26 -11.99 5.83 -26.11
CA ARG A 26 -12.91 6.01 -24.99
C ARG A 26 -14.28 5.42 -25.29
N GLN A 27 -14.51 4.20 -24.84
CA GLN A 27 -15.80 3.55 -25.00
C GLN A 27 -16.82 4.03 -23.97
N LEU A 28 -16.39 4.46 -22.77
CA LEU A 28 -17.28 4.85 -21.68
C LEU A 28 -17.01 6.27 -21.18
N SER A 29 -18.11 7.00 -20.92
CA SER A 29 -18.04 8.30 -20.25
C SER A 29 -17.74 8.15 -18.76
N LEU A 30 -17.24 9.22 -18.12
CA LEU A 30 -17.02 9.24 -16.66
C LEU A 30 -18.33 8.98 -15.89
N SER A 31 -19.46 9.44 -16.40
CA SER A 31 -20.78 9.16 -15.83
C SER A 31 -21.10 7.68 -15.82
N GLN A 32 -20.86 6.97 -16.93
CA GLN A 32 -21.06 5.53 -17.00
C GLN A 32 -20.12 4.76 -16.06
N LEU A 33 -18.86 5.18 -15.94
CA LEU A 33 -17.88 4.56 -15.03
C LEU A 33 -18.25 4.75 -13.56
N LEU A 34 -18.84 5.88 -13.19
CA LEU A 34 -19.22 6.18 -11.81
C LEU A 34 -20.61 5.64 -11.42
N GLN A 35 -21.45 5.30 -12.40
CA GLN A 35 -22.84 4.89 -12.16
C GLN A 35 -22.96 3.73 -11.14
N PRO A 36 -22.19 2.64 -11.23
CA PRO A 36 -22.27 1.56 -10.25
C PRO A 36 -21.96 2.00 -8.82
N ALA A 37 -20.98 2.91 -8.65
CA ALA A 37 -20.61 3.43 -7.34
C ALA A 37 -21.69 4.39 -6.78
N ILE A 38 -22.34 5.17 -7.65
CA ILE A 38 -23.49 6.02 -7.29
C ILE A 38 -24.65 5.15 -6.79
N GLU A 39 -25.00 4.10 -7.52
CA GLU A 39 -26.07 3.19 -7.13
C GLU A 39 -25.81 2.47 -5.80
N LEU A 40 -24.59 2.00 -5.58
CA LEU A 40 -24.19 1.40 -4.30
C LEU A 40 -24.26 2.42 -3.15
N GLY A 41 -23.86 3.66 -3.40
CA GLY A 41 -23.96 4.72 -2.39
C GLY A 41 -25.39 5.07 -2.04
N GLU A 42 -26.32 5.02 -3.00
CA GLU A 42 -27.74 5.34 -2.79
C GLU A 42 -28.54 4.18 -2.20
N ARG A 43 -28.40 2.98 -2.78
CA ARG A 43 -29.16 1.80 -2.38
C ARG A 43 -28.55 1.07 -1.18
N GLY A 44 -27.27 1.30 -0.95
CA GLY A 44 -26.48 0.59 0.07
C GLY A 44 -25.90 -0.73 -0.44
N PHE A 45 -25.05 -1.29 0.40
CA PHE A 45 -24.39 -2.58 0.19
C PHE A 45 -24.19 -3.29 1.52
N PRO A 46 -24.19 -4.63 1.57
CA PRO A 46 -23.90 -5.36 2.78
C PRO A 46 -22.44 -5.20 3.17
N VAL A 47 -22.19 -4.95 4.45
CA VAL A 47 -20.83 -4.78 4.97
C VAL A 47 -20.22 -6.15 5.25
N ALA A 48 -19.03 -6.41 4.68
CA ALA A 48 -18.31 -7.66 4.89
C ALA A 48 -17.67 -7.76 6.29
N GLU A 49 -17.34 -8.96 6.73
CA GLU A 49 -16.94 -9.26 8.13
C GLU A 49 -15.72 -8.47 8.59
N ILE A 50 -14.61 -8.56 7.84
CA ILE A 50 -13.35 -7.91 8.22
C ILE A 50 -13.50 -6.38 8.13
N THR A 51 -14.25 -5.89 7.16
CA THR A 51 -14.60 -4.47 7.03
C THR A 51 -15.40 -3.99 8.24
N ALA A 52 -16.41 -4.74 8.69
CA ALA A 52 -17.21 -4.42 9.87
C ALA A 52 -16.34 -4.37 11.13
N TYR A 53 -15.44 -5.34 11.30
CA TYR A 53 -14.48 -5.37 12.43
C TYR A 53 -13.63 -4.09 12.49
N HIS A 54 -12.99 -3.71 11.38
CA HIS A 54 -12.18 -2.50 11.34
C HIS A 54 -12.97 -1.23 11.51
N TRP A 55 -14.17 -1.17 10.94
CA TRP A 55 -15.05 -0.01 11.07
C TRP A 55 -15.46 0.20 12.54
N LYS A 56 -15.89 -0.87 13.22
CA LYS A 56 -16.23 -0.84 14.65
C LYS A 56 -15.03 -0.40 15.51
N ARG A 57 -13.84 -0.94 15.24
CA ARG A 57 -12.61 -0.58 15.97
C ARG A 57 -12.29 0.91 15.86
N ASP A 58 -12.43 1.47 14.67
CA ASP A 58 -12.01 2.83 14.36
C ASP A 58 -13.18 3.85 14.39
N ALA A 59 -14.41 3.42 14.74
CA ALA A 59 -15.61 4.28 14.77
C ALA A 59 -15.46 5.48 15.72
N HIS A 60 -14.72 5.34 16.81
CA HIS A 60 -14.46 6.41 17.78
C HIS A 60 -13.77 7.64 17.15
N ILE A 61 -13.00 7.46 16.08
CA ILE A 61 -12.35 8.54 15.34
C ILE A 61 -13.40 9.43 14.66
N LEU A 62 -14.46 8.82 14.12
CA LEU A 62 -15.58 9.51 13.49
C LEU A 62 -16.49 10.23 14.49
N GLN A 63 -16.48 9.80 15.75
CA GLN A 63 -17.27 10.35 16.86
C GLN A 63 -16.55 11.49 17.61
N SER A 64 -15.32 11.85 17.20
CA SER A 64 -14.52 12.86 17.90
C SER A 64 -15.23 14.22 17.98
N LEU A 65 -14.98 14.96 19.07
CA LEU A 65 -15.52 16.29 19.28
C LEU A 65 -15.17 17.23 18.13
N GLY A 66 -16.17 17.98 17.64
CA GLY A 66 -16.01 18.88 16.50
C GLY A 66 -16.21 18.22 15.11
N ASN A 67 -16.24 16.90 15.02
CA ASN A 67 -16.52 16.18 13.76
C ASN A 67 -18.03 15.98 13.55
N LYS A 68 -18.74 17.05 13.25
CA LYS A 68 -20.21 17.03 13.08
C LYS A 68 -20.69 15.99 12.06
N HIS A 69 -19.96 15.84 10.96
CA HIS A 69 -20.34 15.01 9.82
C HIS A 69 -19.75 13.58 9.85
N GLY A 70 -18.90 13.25 10.82
CA GLY A 70 -18.38 11.88 10.99
C GLY A 70 -19.48 10.83 11.20
N ARG A 71 -20.62 11.23 11.76
CA ARG A 71 -21.80 10.37 11.96
C ARG A 71 -22.44 9.89 10.65
N GLU A 72 -22.20 10.59 9.52
CA GLU A 72 -22.66 10.18 8.19
C GLU A 72 -22.06 8.83 7.76
N LEU A 73 -20.96 8.43 8.39
CA LEU A 73 -20.26 7.16 8.16
C LEU A 73 -20.59 6.10 9.23
N LEU A 74 -21.63 6.29 10.01
CA LEU A 74 -22.06 5.39 11.08
C LEU A 74 -23.53 5.05 10.92
N ILE A 75 -23.97 3.91 11.47
CA ILE A 75 -25.37 3.53 11.63
C ILE A 75 -25.70 3.66 13.13
N ASP A 76 -26.68 4.49 13.46
CA ASP A 76 -27.06 4.77 14.85
C ASP A 76 -25.86 5.13 15.76
N GLY A 77 -24.90 5.85 15.19
CA GLY A 77 -23.69 6.28 15.89
C GLY A 77 -22.63 5.18 16.08
N GLN A 78 -22.79 4.01 15.49
CA GLN A 78 -21.89 2.87 15.60
C GLN A 78 -21.35 2.45 14.23
N GLY A 79 -20.22 1.75 14.20
CA GLY A 79 -19.78 1.08 12.98
C GLY A 79 -20.79 0.01 12.55
N PRO A 80 -21.08 -0.13 11.25
CA PRO A 80 -22.02 -1.15 10.75
C PRO A 80 -21.56 -2.57 11.09
N LEU A 81 -22.52 -3.44 11.38
CA LEU A 81 -22.28 -4.86 11.65
C LEU A 81 -22.07 -5.63 10.33
N HIS A 82 -21.45 -6.82 10.43
CA HIS A 82 -21.36 -7.76 9.33
C HIS A 82 -22.76 -8.09 8.76
N GLY A 83 -22.90 -7.99 7.43
CA GLY A 83 -24.17 -8.21 6.73
C GLY A 83 -25.15 -7.03 6.79
N GLN A 84 -24.94 -6.04 7.65
CA GLN A 84 -25.77 -4.85 7.69
C GLN A 84 -25.60 -4.02 6.43
N VAL A 85 -26.71 -3.52 5.88
CA VAL A 85 -26.69 -2.67 4.69
C VAL A 85 -26.32 -1.24 5.10
N PHE A 86 -25.23 -0.73 4.52
CA PHE A 86 -24.78 0.64 4.68
C PHE A 86 -24.97 1.42 3.39
N SER A 87 -25.58 2.60 3.46
CA SER A 87 -25.71 3.55 2.34
C SER A 87 -24.94 4.84 2.63
N ASN A 88 -24.49 5.52 1.58
CA ASN A 88 -23.79 6.79 1.69
C ASN A 88 -24.27 7.76 0.59
N PRO A 89 -25.44 8.37 0.74
CA PRO A 89 -26.00 9.27 -0.26
C PRO A 89 -25.15 10.53 -0.49
N PHE A 90 -24.39 10.97 0.53
CA PHE A 90 -23.48 12.11 0.38
C PHE A 90 -22.30 11.78 -0.54
N LEU A 91 -21.72 10.58 -0.42
CA LEU A 91 -20.69 10.12 -1.34
C LEU A 91 -21.25 9.91 -2.75
N ALA A 92 -22.47 9.38 -2.88
CA ALA A 92 -23.15 9.26 -4.16
C ALA A 92 -23.32 10.63 -4.84
N ASN A 93 -23.68 11.68 -4.09
CA ASN A 93 -23.77 13.04 -4.60
C ASN A 93 -22.40 13.58 -5.02
N THR A 94 -21.35 13.30 -4.27
CA THR A 94 -19.97 13.63 -4.67
C THR A 94 -19.60 12.97 -6.00
N PHE A 95 -19.96 11.71 -6.21
CA PHE A 95 -19.76 11.02 -7.48
C PHE A 95 -20.60 11.62 -8.64
N LYS A 96 -21.83 12.03 -8.38
CA LYS A 96 -22.66 12.72 -9.38
C LYS A 96 -22.05 14.04 -9.83
N GLU A 97 -21.50 14.83 -8.91
CA GLU A 97 -20.82 16.08 -9.26
C GLU A 97 -19.59 15.82 -10.15
N LEU A 98 -18.82 14.77 -9.84
CA LEU A 98 -17.71 14.35 -10.69
C LEU A 98 -18.18 13.82 -12.06
N ALA A 99 -19.23 13.00 -12.08
CA ALA A 99 -19.79 12.51 -13.33
C ALA A 99 -20.20 13.67 -14.26
N ARG A 100 -20.74 14.74 -13.67
CA ARG A 100 -21.22 15.91 -14.41
C ARG A 100 -20.13 16.89 -14.81
N TYR A 101 -19.20 17.19 -13.89
CA TYR A 101 -18.25 18.29 -14.06
C TYR A 101 -16.77 17.83 -14.20
N GLY A 102 -16.51 16.53 -14.11
CA GLY A 102 -15.16 15.97 -14.15
C GLY A 102 -14.30 16.46 -12.98
N LYS A 103 -13.00 16.65 -13.23
CA LYS A 103 -12.04 17.12 -12.23
C LYS A 103 -12.49 18.41 -11.54
N ARG A 104 -13.09 19.35 -12.29
CA ARG A 104 -13.59 20.62 -11.74
C ARG A 104 -14.65 20.42 -10.67
N GLY A 105 -15.51 19.39 -10.79
CA GLY A 105 -16.52 19.08 -9.79
C GLY A 105 -15.97 18.72 -8.41
N PHE A 106 -14.70 18.33 -8.32
CA PHE A 106 -14.04 18.03 -7.06
C PHE A 106 -13.15 19.18 -6.55
N TYR A 107 -12.31 19.72 -7.43
CA TYR A 107 -11.28 20.69 -7.05
C TYR A 107 -11.76 22.14 -7.10
N GLU A 108 -12.99 22.37 -7.59
CA GLU A 108 -13.65 23.66 -7.63
C GLU A 108 -15.10 23.51 -7.10
N GLY A 109 -15.72 24.59 -6.66
CA GLY A 109 -17.12 24.57 -6.20
C GLY A 109 -17.35 23.98 -4.81
N ARG A 110 -18.50 23.30 -4.60
CA ARG A 110 -18.99 22.90 -3.28
C ARG A 110 -18.04 21.94 -2.54
N ILE A 111 -17.53 20.93 -3.21
CA ILE A 111 -16.66 19.93 -2.56
C ILE A 111 -15.35 20.57 -2.09
N ALA A 112 -14.70 21.36 -2.96
CA ALA A 112 -13.51 22.11 -2.60
C ALA A 112 -13.76 23.05 -1.41
N ALA A 113 -14.88 23.79 -1.44
CA ALA A 113 -15.25 24.69 -0.35
C ALA A 113 -15.46 23.94 0.97
N ALA A 114 -16.16 22.81 0.96
CA ALA A 114 -16.39 21.98 2.15
C ALA A 114 -15.09 21.41 2.73
N ILE A 115 -14.13 21.01 1.86
CA ILE A 115 -12.80 20.55 2.29
C ILE A 115 -12.04 21.69 2.99
N VAL A 116 -11.93 22.86 2.34
CA VAL A 116 -11.22 24.02 2.87
C VAL A 116 -11.83 24.48 4.18
N GLU A 117 -13.15 24.63 4.24
CA GLU A 117 -13.86 25.01 5.47
C GLU A 117 -13.59 24.03 6.61
N THR A 118 -13.62 22.72 6.34
CA THR A 118 -13.32 21.71 7.34
C THR A 118 -11.90 21.84 7.87
N VAL A 119 -10.92 22.03 7.00
CA VAL A 119 -9.51 22.19 7.38
C VAL A 119 -9.32 23.48 8.22
N GLN A 120 -9.89 24.60 7.78
CA GLN A 120 -9.78 25.88 8.47
C GLN A 120 -10.47 25.90 9.84
N LYS A 121 -11.64 25.28 9.98
CA LYS A 121 -12.33 25.12 11.27
C LYS A 121 -11.50 24.35 12.32
N HIS A 122 -10.56 23.53 11.85
CA HIS A 122 -9.63 22.77 12.71
C HIS A 122 -8.23 23.40 12.78
N GLY A 123 -8.12 24.69 12.43
CA GLY A 123 -6.87 25.45 12.56
C GLY A 123 -5.86 25.23 11.42
N GLY A 124 -6.26 24.56 10.35
CA GLY A 124 -5.42 24.44 9.16
C GLY A 124 -5.45 25.70 8.29
N VAL A 125 -4.45 25.82 7.41
CA VAL A 125 -4.21 27.04 6.60
C VAL A 125 -4.53 26.87 5.11
N MET A 126 -5.08 25.69 4.72
CA MET A 126 -5.47 25.41 3.34
C MET A 126 -6.51 26.42 2.83
N ASP A 127 -6.40 26.82 1.58
CA ASP A 127 -7.37 27.66 0.90
C ASP A 127 -7.87 27.03 -0.42
N LEU A 128 -8.78 27.73 -1.10
CA LEU A 128 -9.37 27.25 -2.37
C LEU A 128 -8.36 27.21 -3.52
N GLU A 129 -7.31 28.02 -3.44
CA GLU A 129 -6.26 28.03 -4.47
C GLU A 129 -5.37 26.79 -4.35
N ASP A 130 -5.07 26.33 -3.14
CA ASP A 130 -4.36 25.07 -2.91
C ASP A 130 -5.09 23.88 -3.58
N VAL A 131 -6.41 23.83 -3.40
CA VAL A 131 -7.23 22.75 -3.97
C VAL A 131 -7.32 22.86 -5.49
N ARG A 132 -7.54 24.06 -6.02
CA ARG A 132 -7.66 24.35 -7.47
C ARG A 132 -6.36 24.04 -8.22
N ASN A 133 -5.21 24.37 -7.61
CA ASN A 133 -3.89 24.19 -8.21
C ASN A 133 -3.40 22.76 -8.21
N HIS A 134 -4.18 21.81 -7.64
CA HIS A 134 -3.81 20.40 -7.68
C HIS A 134 -3.68 19.88 -9.11
N SER A 135 -2.54 19.33 -9.45
CA SER A 135 -2.26 18.66 -10.72
C SER A 135 -1.95 17.18 -10.52
N THR A 136 -2.30 16.38 -11.54
CA THR A 136 -1.87 14.99 -11.64
C THR A 136 -0.49 14.96 -12.29
N GLU A 137 0.43 14.23 -11.72
CA GLU A 137 1.77 14.08 -12.26
C GLU A 137 1.95 12.68 -12.86
N GLU A 138 2.50 12.62 -14.06
CA GLU A 138 2.98 11.40 -14.68
C GLU A 138 4.46 11.24 -14.30
N ILE A 139 4.78 10.17 -13.59
CA ILE A 139 6.13 9.92 -13.11
C ILE A 139 6.70 8.65 -13.72
N LYS A 140 8.00 8.67 -14.03
CA LYS A 140 8.70 7.48 -14.51
C LYS A 140 8.92 6.52 -13.33
N PRO A 141 8.48 5.24 -13.43
CA PRO A 141 8.72 4.27 -12.38
C PRO A 141 10.20 3.95 -12.23
N ILE A 142 10.58 3.45 -11.06
CA ILE A 142 11.89 2.90 -10.76
C ILE A 142 11.81 1.37 -10.70
N PHE A 143 12.93 0.70 -10.93
CA PHE A 143 12.95 -0.76 -10.86
C PHE A 143 14.29 -1.30 -10.38
N THR A 144 14.27 -2.57 -9.99
CA THR A 144 15.47 -3.38 -9.86
C THR A 144 15.29 -4.73 -10.55
N ASN A 145 16.38 -5.28 -11.07
CA ASN A 145 16.39 -6.67 -11.51
C ASN A 145 16.60 -7.58 -10.30
N TYR A 146 15.75 -8.59 -10.14
CA TYR A 146 15.90 -9.64 -9.14
C TYR A 146 15.69 -11.00 -9.80
N ARG A 147 16.69 -11.87 -9.78
CA ARG A 147 16.61 -13.22 -10.35
C ARG A 147 16.03 -13.28 -11.77
N GLY A 148 16.38 -12.34 -12.64
CA GLY A 148 15.96 -12.33 -14.03
C GLY A 148 14.63 -11.67 -14.33
N VAL A 149 13.96 -11.08 -13.34
CA VAL A 149 12.78 -10.27 -13.53
C VAL A 149 13.01 -8.83 -13.08
N ASN A 150 12.35 -7.87 -13.72
CA ASN A 150 12.36 -6.48 -13.30
C ASN A 150 11.15 -6.21 -12.41
N VAL A 151 11.40 -5.77 -11.19
CA VAL A 151 10.36 -5.37 -10.22
C VAL A 151 10.26 -3.86 -10.24
N TRP A 152 9.08 -3.35 -10.61
CA TRP A 152 8.80 -1.94 -10.81
C TRP A 152 8.00 -1.38 -9.65
N GLU A 153 8.39 -0.18 -9.20
CA GLU A 153 7.74 0.58 -8.13
C GLU A 153 7.67 2.05 -8.48
N ILE A 154 6.82 2.81 -7.80
CA ILE A 154 6.83 4.27 -7.92
C ILE A 154 8.03 4.87 -7.17
N PRO A 155 8.63 5.95 -7.70
CA PRO A 155 9.81 6.57 -7.11
C PRO A 155 9.52 7.28 -5.78
N PRO A 156 10.55 7.75 -5.04
CA PRO A 156 10.40 8.71 -3.94
C PRO A 156 9.62 9.96 -4.40
N ASN A 157 8.78 10.49 -3.59
CA ASN A 157 8.52 10.35 -2.15
C ASN A 157 7.83 9.04 -1.71
N GLY A 158 7.49 8.14 -2.62
CA GLY A 158 6.93 6.82 -2.34
C GLY A 158 7.96 5.86 -1.74
N GLN A 159 7.49 4.92 -0.90
CA GLN A 159 8.37 3.95 -0.22
C GLN A 159 8.70 2.71 -1.06
N GLY A 160 8.35 2.63 -2.35
CA GLY A 160 8.65 1.48 -3.21
C GLY A 160 10.14 1.15 -3.27
N ILE A 161 10.99 2.17 -3.20
CA ILE A 161 12.44 2.02 -3.13
C ILE A 161 12.89 1.11 -1.97
N THR A 162 12.15 1.06 -0.86
CA THR A 162 12.45 0.18 0.29
C THR A 162 12.38 -1.29 -0.10
N ALA A 163 11.34 -1.70 -0.83
CA ALA A 163 11.20 -3.07 -1.32
C ALA A 163 12.32 -3.42 -2.31
N LEU A 164 12.63 -2.50 -3.23
CA LEU A 164 13.68 -2.69 -4.24
C LEU A 164 15.07 -2.81 -3.61
N MET A 165 15.39 -2.00 -2.60
CA MET A 165 16.65 -2.11 -1.83
C MET A 165 16.74 -3.45 -1.10
N ALA A 166 15.65 -3.88 -0.45
CA ALA A 166 15.62 -5.16 0.25
C ALA A 166 15.86 -6.34 -0.70
N LEU A 167 15.22 -6.36 -1.86
CA LEU A 167 15.48 -7.37 -2.91
C LEU A 167 16.94 -7.37 -3.35
N ASN A 168 17.54 -6.19 -3.57
CA ASN A 168 18.95 -6.08 -3.95
C ASN A 168 19.91 -6.60 -2.86
N ILE A 169 19.59 -6.37 -1.58
CA ILE A 169 20.38 -6.90 -0.45
C ILE A 169 20.26 -8.42 -0.42
N LEU A 170 19.03 -8.95 -0.51
CA LEU A 170 18.72 -10.38 -0.43
C LEU A 170 19.33 -11.18 -1.58
N GLU A 171 19.52 -10.59 -2.75
CA GLU A 171 20.13 -11.24 -3.91
C GLU A 171 21.59 -11.71 -3.65
N ASN A 172 22.25 -11.17 -2.61
CA ASN A 172 23.60 -11.60 -2.20
C ASN A 172 23.62 -12.88 -1.35
N PHE A 173 22.46 -13.48 -1.06
CA PHE A 173 22.32 -14.65 -0.21
C PHE A 173 21.59 -15.78 -0.92
N ASP A 174 21.81 -17.01 -0.48
CA ASP A 174 21.03 -18.18 -0.92
C ASP A 174 19.73 -18.27 -0.12
N VAL A 175 18.80 -17.37 -0.44
CA VAL A 175 17.49 -17.27 0.22
C VAL A 175 16.70 -18.57 0.09
N LYS A 176 16.74 -19.22 -1.08
CA LYS A 176 16.08 -20.48 -1.34
C LYS A 176 16.62 -21.62 -0.50
N GLY A 177 17.95 -21.72 -0.38
CA GLY A 177 18.62 -22.74 0.42
C GLY A 177 18.39 -22.63 1.92
N MET A 178 18.02 -21.45 2.42
CA MET A 178 17.63 -21.25 3.83
C MET A 178 16.30 -21.93 4.18
N GLY A 179 15.42 -22.19 3.20
CA GLY A 179 14.10 -22.79 3.40
C GLY A 179 13.02 -21.79 3.81
N HIS A 180 11.79 -22.00 3.31
CA HIS A 180 10.67 -21.09 3.57
C HIS A 180 10.29 -21.01 5.05
N ASN A 181 10.15 -19.80 5.58
CA ASN A 181 9.76 -19.49 6.97
C ASN A 181 10.59 -20.19 8.04
N THR A 182 11.84 -20.57 7.76
CA THR A 182 12.82 -20.97 8.78
C THR A 182 13.34 -19.73 9.53
N ALA A 183 13.99 -19.93 10.67
CA ALA A 183 14.58 -18.84 11.43
C ALA A 183 15.70 -18.13 10.65
N ASP A 184 16.52 -18.87 9.89
CA ASP A 184 17.58 -18.28 9.04
C ASP A 184 17.00 -17.40 7.95
N TYR A 185 15.99 -17.88 7.24
CA TYR A 185 15.30 -17.13 6.20
C TYR A 185 14.66 -15.86 6.76
N LEU A 186 13.85 -16.00 7.82
CA LEU A 186 13.16 -14.84 8.40
C LEU A 186 14.14 -13.84 8.99
N HIS A 187 15.19 -14.29 9.69
CA HIS A 187 16.24 -13.42 10.22
C HIS A 187 16.89 -12.59 9.09
N MET A 188 17.21 -13.23 7.97
CA MET A 188 17.80 -12.57 6.82
C MET A 188 16.88 -11.51 6.22
N LEU A 189 15.60 -11.84 6.01
CA LEU A 189 14.61 -10.89 5.49
C LEU A 189 14.42 -9.71 6.44
N ILE A 190 14.29 -9.98 7.73
CA ILE A 190 14.10 -8.97 8.77
C ILE A 190 15.29 -7.98 8.78
N GLU A 191 16.52 -8.46 8.76
CA GLU A 191 17.70 -7.59 8.76
C GLU A 191 17.82 -6.79 7.45
N ALA A 192 17.54 -7.40 6.30
CA ALA A 192 17.49 -6.69 5.02
C ALA A 192 16.42 -5.57 5.02
N MET A 193 15.24 -5.84 5.57
CA MET A 193 14.16 -4.85 5.71
C MET A 193 14.53 -3.71 6.67
N LYS A 194 15.16 -4.01 7.81
CA LYS A 194 15.63 -2.97 8.76
C LYS A 194 16.62 -2.02 8.08
N LEU A 195 17.60 -2.55 7.34
CA LEU A 195 18.56 -1.76 6.58
C LEU A 195 17.85 -0.88 5.54
N SER A 196 16.94 -1.46 4.76
CA SER A 196 16.22 -0.75 3.71
C SER A 196 15.30 0.34 4.26
N PHE A 197 14.63 0.11 5.38
CA PHE A 197 13.85 1.14 6.06
C PHE A 197 14.73 2.27 6.61
N THR A 198 15.87 1.93 7.22
CA THR A 198 16.80 2.93 7.73
C THR A 198 17.28 3.88 6.62
N ASP A 199 17.63 3.32 5.45
CA ASP A 199 18.01 4.11 4.30
C ASP A 199 16.83 4.92 3.72
N ALA A 200 15.66 4.31 3.58
CA ALA A 200 14.48 5.00 3.08
C ALA A 200 14.08 6.18 3.99
N PHE A 201 14.13 6.02 5.31
CA PHE A 201 13.83 7.13 6.23
C PHE A 201 14.89 8.23 6.20
N SER A 202 16.13 7.89 5.93
CA SER A 202 17.21 8.88 5.84
C SER A 202 17.17 9.69 4.54
N PHE A 203 16.70 9.11 3.45
CA PHE A 203 16.84 9.72 2.12
C PHE A 203 15.53 9.93 1.36
N CYS A 204 14.46 9.17 1.64
CA CYS A 204 13.23 9.23 0.85
C CYS A 204 12.43 10.51 1.17
N ALA A 205 12.28 11.35 0.17
CA ALA A 205 11.58 12.62 0.25
C ALA A 205 11.06 13.02 -1.15
N ASP A 206 10.40 14.16 -1.24
CA ASP A 206 9.96 14.73 -2.51
C ASP A 206 11.15 15.09 -3.40
N SER A 207 11.37 14.30 -4.45
CA SER A 207 12.50 14.44 -5.38
C SER A 207 12.48 15.73 -6.20
N ASP A 208 11.35 16.43 -6.27
CA ASP A 208 11.27 17.75 -6.93
C ASP A 208 11.78 18.87 -6.02
N LYS A 209 11.91 18.60 -4.72
CA LYS A 209 12.32 19.59 -3.71
C LYS A 209 13.70 19.31 -3.13
N VAL A 210 14.13 18.04 -3.11
CA VAL A 210 15.43 17.62 -2.57
C VAL A 210 16.05 16.53 -3.41
N LEU A 211 17.38 16.46 -3.43
CA LEU A 211 18.10 15.40 -4.13
C LEU A 211 17.97 14.08 -3.35
N VAL A 212 17.31 13.10 -3.95
CA VAL A 212 17.25 11.72 -3.45
C VAL A 212 18.21 10.86 -4.28
N PRO A 213 19.22 10.19 -3.69
CA PRO A 213 20.23 9.44 -4.41
C PRO A 213 19.70 8.06 -4.88
N THR A 214 18.58 8.06 -5.61
CA THR A 214 17.84 6.85 -6.02
C THR A 214 18.71 5.85 -6.78
N LYS A 215 19.55 6.32 -7.71
CA LYS A 215 20.44 5.44 -8.50
C LYS A 215 21.47 4.74 -7.63
N GLU A 216 22.02 5.43 -6.64
CA GLU A 216 23.00 4.87 -5.72
C GLU A 216 22.35 3.84 -4.81
N LEU A 217 21.23 4.19 -4.16
CA LEU A 217 20.47 3.32 -3.28
C LEU A 217 20.03 2.01 -3.96
N LEU A 218 19.70 2.07 -5.25
CA LEU A 218 19.30 0.89 -6.05
C LEU A 218 20.48 0.17 -6.71
N SER A 219 21.72 0.64 -6.54
CA SER A 219 22.87 -0.02 -7.16
C SER A 219 23.20 -1.35 -6.47
N LYS A 220 23.60 -2.34 -7.27
CA LYS A 220 24.04 -3.66 -6.73
C LYS A 220 25.29 -3.52 -5.87
N THR A 221 26.15 -2.53 -6.15
CA THR A 221 27.35 -2.23 -5.34
C THR A 221 26.94 -1.77 -3.93
N TYR A 222 25.99 -0.85 -3.82
CA TYR A 222 25.46 -0.41 -2.52
C TYR A 222 24.82 -1.56 -1.77
N ALA A 223 23.97 -2.34 -2.43
CA ALA A 223 23.35 -3.51 -1.82
C ALA A 223 24.36 -4.52 -1.28
N LYS A 224 25.47 -4.77 -2.03
CA LYS A 224 26.56 -5.62 -1.55
C LYS A 224 27.30 -5.05 -0.34
N GLN A 225 27.43 -3.72 -0.23
CA GLN A 225 27.98 -3.10 0.97
C GLN A 225 27.03 -3.26 2.16
N ARG A 226 25.72 -3.06 1.94
CA ARG A 226 24.68 -3.23 2.97
C ARG A 226 24.58 -4.68 3.44
N SER A 227 24.65 -5.66 2.54
CA SER A 227 24.55 -7.07 2.89
C SER A 227 25.66 -7.53 3.86
N ARG A 228 26.86 -6.92 3.82
CA ARG A 228 27.97 -7.20 4.74
C ARG A 228 27.72 -6.74 6.18
N LEU A 229 26.73 -5.87 6.40
CA LEU A 229 26.36 -5.41 7.73
C LEU A 229 25.45 -6.41 8.47
N ILE A 230 24.89 -7.39 7.76
CA ILE A 230 24.02 -8.40 8.33
C ILE A 230 24.88 -9.47 9.03
N ASN A 231 24.62 -9.66 10.31
CA ASN A 231 25.18 -10.78 11.07
C ASN A 231 24.18 -11.94 11.02
N LEU A 232 24.57 -13.10 10.51
CA LEU A 232 23.68 -14.26 10.32
C LEU A 232 23.16 -14.88 11.63
N GLN A 233 23.82 -14.61 12.76
CA GLN A 233 23.53 -15.24 14.05
C GLN A 233 22.89 -14.28 15.05
N ARG A 234 22.91 -12.98 14.80
CA ARG A 234 22.44 -11.98 15.76
C ARG A 234 21.76 -10.79 15.09
N ALA A 235 20.60 -10.41 15.62
CA ALA A 235 19.89 -9.20 15.22
C ALA A 235 20.73 -7.94 15.48
N SER A 236 20.67 -6.98 14.56
CA SER A 236 21.35 -5.71 14.74
C SER A 236 20.45 -4.71 15.47
N ASP A 237 21.01 -4.08 16.51
CA ASP A 237 20.37 -2.96 17.22
C ASP A 237 20.80 -1.60 16.63
N LYS A 238 21.73 -1.58 15.67
CA LYS A 238 22.32 -0.37 15.10
C LYS A 238 21.45 0.32 14.04
N PHE A 239 20.41 -0.35 13.58
CA PHE A 239 19.51 0.16 12.55
C PHE A 239 18.35 0.89 13.21
N SER A 240 18.60 2.10 13.71
CA SER A 240 17.60 2.97 14.30
C SER A 240 17.01 3.93 13.25
N SER A 241 15.77 4.33 13.44
CA SER A 241 15.11 5.35 12.63
C SER A 241 14.63 6.48 13.54
N GLU A 242 14.86 7.72 13.14
CA GLU A 242 14.27 8.89 13.81
C GLU A 242 12.79 9.08 13.44
N ASN A 243 12.32 8.42 12.40
CA ASN A 243 10.94 8.51 11.93
C ASN A 243 10.08 7.39 12.47
N ILE A 244 8.83 7.72 12.84
CA ILE A 244 7.86 6.81 13.43
C ILE A 244 7.29 5.91 12.34
N LEU A 245 7.44 4.59 12.50
CA LEU A 245 6.63 3.62 11.78
C LEU A 245 5.28 3.48 12.51
N GLN A 246 4.30 4.31 12.17
CA GLN A 246 2.94 4.06 12.64
C GLN A 246 2.26 3.06 11.72
N LEU A 247 1.77 1.97 12.30
CA LEU A 247 0.96 0.98 11.60
C LEU A 247 -0.43 1.58 11.30
N GLY A 248 -0.53 2.30 10.20
CA GLY A 248 -1.79 2.78 9.65
C GLY A 248 -2.30 1.79 8.60
N THR A 249 -3.55 1.35 8.69
CA THR A 249 -4.09 0.29 7.84
C THR A 249 -5.32 0.72 7.04
N ASP A 250 -5.40 1.96 6.61
CA ASP A 250 -6.49 2.40 5.74
C ASP A 250 -6.04 2.55 4.29
N THR A 251 -5.74 1.42 3.66
CA THR A 251 -5.29 1.32 2.28
C THR A 251 -6.15 0.33 1.53
N VAL A 252 -6.39 0.58 0.24
CA VAL A 252 -7.04 -0.35 -0.68
C VAL A 252 -6.16 -0.54 -1.90
N TYR A 253 -5.93 -1.79 -2.26
CA TYR A 253 -5.25 -2.19 -3.49
C TYR A 253 -6.18 -3.04 -4.36
N PHE A 254 -6.13 -2.85 -5.66
CA PHE A 254 -6.68 -3.78 -6.63
C PHE A 254 -5.81 -3.84 -7.89
N SER A 255 -5.95 -4.93 -8.61
CA SER A 255 -5.28 -5.16 -9.89
C SER A 255 -6.30 -5.58 -10.94
N VAL A 256 -6.07 -5.18 -12.18
CA VAL A 256 -6.89 -5.57 -13.33
C VAL A 256 -5.93 -5.89 -14.48
N VAL A 257 -6.21 -6.99 -15.18
CA VAL A 257 -5.53 -7.34 -16.45
C VAL A 257 -6.62 -7.61 -17.48
N ASP A 258 -6.52 -6.95 -18.63
CA ASP A 258 -7.48 -7.13 -19.72
C ASP A 258 -7.06 -8.27 -20.68
N PRO A 259 -7.95 -8.70 -21.61
CA PRO A 259 -7.62 -9.75 -22.58
C PRO A 259 -6.46 -9.41 -23.52
N GLN A 260 -6.15 -8.11 -23.70
CA GLN A 260 -5.03 -7.64 -24.51
C GLN A 260 -3.69 -7.69 -23.76
N GLY A 261 -3.73 -7.96 -22.44
CA GLY A 261 -2.56 -8.02 -21.57
C GLY A 261 -2.17 -6.66 -20.98
N ASN A 262 -3.01 -5.64 -21.10
CA ASN A 262 -2.80 -4.39 -20.39
C ASN A 262 -3.11 -4.60 -18.91
N ALA A 263 -2.29 -4.03 -18.02
CA ALA A 263 -2.44 -4.18 -16.58
C ALA A 263 -2.55 -2.83 -15.88
N CYS A 264 -3.39 -2.81 -14.84
CA CYS A 264 -3.50 -1.69 -13.93
C CYS A 264 -3.25 -2.18 -12.50
N SER A 265 -2.13 -1.77 -11.92
CA SER A 265 -1.78 -1.97 -10.51
C SER A 265 -2.16 -0.70 -9.76
N PHE A 266 -3.17 -0.77 -8.90
CA PHE A 266 -3.81 0.41 -8.35
C PHE A 266 -3.92 0.39 -6.84
N ILE A 267 -3.43 1.45 -6.19
CA ILE A 267 -3.47 1.58 -4.74
C ILE A 267 -3.81 3.00 -4.31
N ASN A 268 -4.59 3.14 -3.24
CA ASN A 268 -4.77 4.42 -2.59
C ASN A 268 -5.01 4.28 -1.08
N SER A 269 -4.84 5.38 -0.32
CA SER A 269 -4.78 5.34 1.13
C SER A 269 -5.17 6.67 1.78
N ASN A 270 -5.91 6.63 2.90
CA ASN A 270 -6.03 7.76 3.83
C ASN A 270 -4.84 7.85 4.79
N TYR A 271 -3.93 6.88 4.73
CA TYR A 271 -2.84 6.60 5.64
C TYR A 271 -3.34 5.85 6.89
N MET A 272 -3.93 6.49 7.89
CA MET A 272 -4.50 5.82 9.07
C MET A 272 -5.99 5.52 8.87
N GLY A 273 -6.58 4.69 9.75
CA GLY A 273 -8.01 4.38 9.72
C GLY A 273 -8.86 5.66 9.71
N PHE A 274 -9.76 5.81 8.74
CA PHE A 274 -10.53 7.04 8.47
C PHE A 274 -9.70 8.33 8.30
N GLY A 275 -8.39 8.26 8.10
CA GLY A 275 -7.52 9.43 7.94
C GLY A 275 -7.54 10.33 9.18
N THR A 276 -7.89 11.60 9.00
CA THR A 276 -8.12 12.55 10.11
C THR A 276 -9.40 12.24 10.91
N GLY A 277 -10.29 11.40 10.38
CA GLY A 277 -11.67 11.24 10.85
C GLY A 277 -12.61 12.36 10.41
N LEU A 278 -12.11 13.55 10.07
CA LEU A 278 -12.90 14.71 9.70
C LEU A 278 -13.61 14.50 8.36
N VAL A 279 -14.93 14.66 8.36
CA VAL A 279 -15.77 14.52 7.17
C VAL A 279 -16.25 15.91 6.73
N PRO A 280 -15.90 16.38 5.52
CA PRO A 280 -16.42 17.63 4.97
C PRO A 280 -17.94 17.56 4.75
N GLU A 281 -18.66 18.65 5.03
CA GLU A 281 -20.12 18.70 4.97
C GLU A 281 -20.66 18.24 3.63
N GLY A 282 -21.60 17.28 3.65
CA GLY A 282 -22.27 16.76 2.46
C GLY A 282 -21.38 16.05 1.44
N CYS A 283 -20.17 15.62 1.83
CA CYS A 283 -19.21 14.95 0.95
C CYS A 283 -19.18 13.43 1.11
N GLY A 284 -19.52 12.92 2.30
CA GLY A 284 -19.59 11.48 2.58
C GLY A 284 -18.24 10.75 2.61
N PHE A 285 -17.11 11.46 2.80
CA PHE A 285 -15.78 10.88 2.92
C PHE A 285 -14.93 11.62 3.96
N PRO A 286 -14.01 10.92 4.68
CA PRO A 286 -13.09 11.55 5.60
C PRO A 286 -11.84 12.07 4.89
N LEU A 287 -11.23 13.13 5.40
CA LEU A 287 -9.96 13.66 4.91
C LEU A 287 -8.80 12.73 5.29
N GLN A 288 -7.84 12.56 4.37
CA GLN A 288 -6.62 11.81 4.62
C GLN A 288 -5.68 12.56 5.60
N ASN A 289 -4.81 11.83 6.32
CA ASN A 289 -3.85 12.40 7.26
C ASN A 289 -2.39 12.14 6.90
N ARG A 290 -2.07 12.09 5.61
CA ARG A 290 -0.73 11.80 5.08
C ARG A 290 0.34 12.80 5.51
N GLY A 291 -0.04 14.05 5.81
CA GLY A 291 0.86 15.08 6.32
C GLY A 291 1.60 14.69 7.61
N ALA A 292 1.05 13.75 8.40
CA ALA A 292 1.72 13.22 9.59
C ALA A 292 3.06 12.51 9.28
N ASN A 293 3.32 12.18 8.01
CA ASN A 293 4.58 11.58 7.58
C ASN A 293 5.72 12.58 7.35
N PHE A 294 5.48 13.88 7.44
CA PHE A 294 6.57 14.85 7.41
C PHE A 294 7.43 14.78 8.68
N SER A 295 8.72 15.01 8.52
CA SER A 295 9.62 15.29 9.64
C SER A 295 9.45 16.75 10.07
N LEU A 296 9.44 17.00 11.39
CA LEU A 296 9.47 18.35 11.94
C LEU A 296 10.91 18.89 12.12
N SER A 297 11.94 18.04 11.90
CA SER A 297 13.33 18.46 11.89
C SER A 297 13.66 19.17 10.58
N SER A 298 14.10 20.42 10.64
CA SER A 298 14.46 21.23 9.47
C SER A 298 15.65 20.69 8.67
N SER A 299 16.51 19.87 9.32
CA SER A 299 17.65 19.23 8.67
C SER A 299 17.31 17.96 7.92
N HIS A 300 16.09 17.43 8.09
CA HIS A 300 15.68 16.18 7.47
C HIS A 300 15.22 16.40 6.02
N PRO A 301 15.61 15.54 5.04
CA PRO A 301 15.17 15.69 3.65
C PRO A 301 13.65 15.76 3.50
N ASN A 302 12.89 14.98 4.29
CA ASN A 302 11.43 14.97 4.31
C ASN A 302 10.86 15.99 5.33
N CYS A 303 11.53 17.12 5.61
CA CYS A 303 10.98 18.14 6.50
C CYS A 303 9.73 18.80 5.89
N LEU A 304 8.81 19.21 6.75
CA LEU A 304 7.62 19.96 6.35
C LEU A 304 8.02 21.27 5.66
N ALA A 305 7.52 21.48 4.46
CA ALA A 305 7.74 22.71 3.69
C ALA A 305 6.56 22.98 2.75
N PRO A 306 6.33 24.24 2.33
CA PRO A 306 5.30 24.58 1.35
C PRO A 306 5.48 23.82 0.03
N GLN A 307 4.37 23.42 -0.59
CA GLN A 307 4.33 22.73 -1.88
C GLN A 307 5.21 21.46 -1.94
N LYS A 308 5.43 20.81 -0.81
CA LYS A 308 6.22 19.58 -0.70
C LYS A 308 5.32 18.38 -0.41
N ARG A 309 5.59 17.27 -1.09
CA ARG A 309 4.91 15.99 -0.86
C ARG A 309 5.54 15.28 0.34
N PRO A 310 4.73 14.77 1.30
CA PRO A 310 5.25 13.97 2.40
C PRO A 310 5.71 12.59 1.93
N TYR A 311 6.54 11.91 2.73
CA TYR A 311 6.80 10.48 2.59
C TYR A 311 5.50 9.71 2.39
N HIS A 312 5.42 8.88 1.35
CA HIS A 312 4.18 8.24 0.91
C HIS A 312 4.26 6.73 0.99
N THR A 313 3.29 6.11 1.68
CA THR A 313 3.30 4.67 1.94
C THR A 313 2.65 3.82 0.85
N ILE A 314 1.97 4.40 -0.14
CA ILE A 314 1.37 3.61 -1.23
C ILE A 314 2.40 3.23 -2.27
N ILE A 315 2.41 1.94 -2.66
CA ILE A 315 3.33 1.36 -3.63
C ILE A 315 2.61 0.30 -4.48
N PRO A 316 2.02 0.67 -5.63
CA PRO A 316 1.54 -0.31 -6.60
C PRO A 316 2.74 -0.87 -7.36
N ALA A 317 2.78 -2.16 -7.63
CA ALA A 317 3.93 -2.81 -8.27
C ALA A 317 3.56 -3.61 -9.51
N LEU A 318 4.52 -3.72 -10.42
CA LEU A 318 4.49 -4.60 -11.58
C LEU A 318 5.78 -5.42 -11.64
N VAL A 319 5.70 -6.59 -12.25
CA VAL A 319 6.88 -7.40 -12.60
C VAL A 319 6.87 -7.65 -14.09
N THR A 320 8.02 -7.43 -14.73
CA THR A 320 8.21 -7.73 -16.14
C THR A 320 9.41 -8.67 -16.35
N ALA A 321 9.44 -9.37 -17.46
CA ALA A 321 10.62 -10.09 -17.91
C ALA A 321 11.77 -9.11 -18.15
N ALA A 322 12.98 -9.48 -17.75
CA ALA A 322 14.14 -8.59 -17.90
C ALA A 322 14.61 -8.41 -19.34
N ASP A 323 14.40 -9.42 -20.18
CA ASP A 323 14.84 -9.50 -21.57
C ASP A 323 13.83 -8.91 -22.57
N SER A 324 12.54 -9.05 -22.32
CA SER A 324 11.47 -8.67 -23.25
C SER A 324 10.56 -7.55 -22.74
N GLU A 325 10.69 -7.16 -21.48
CA GLU A 325 9.78 -6.23 -20.76
C GLU A 325 8.31 -6.70 -20.75
N GLU A 326 8.04 -7.95 -21.12
CA GLU A 326 6.68 -8.51 -21.07
C GLU A 326 6.15 -8.56 -19.65
N LEU A 327 4.87 -8.18 -19.47
CA LEU A 327 4.21 -8.25 -18.19
C LEU A 327 4.15 -9.69 -17.65
N LEU A 328 4.67 -9.90 -16.46
CA LEU A 328 4.61 -11.16 -15.73
C LEU A 328 3.61 -11.12 -14.59
N CYS A 329 3.56 -10.01 -13.86
CA CYS A 329 2.74 -9.89 -12.67
C CYS A 329 2.32 -8.43 -12.42
N SER A 330 1.07 -8.27 -11.98
CA SER A 330 0.57 -7.05 -11.35
C SER A 330 0.18 -7.40 -9.92
N PHE A 331 0.80 -6.73 -8.93
CA PHE A 331 0.59 -7.08 -7.53
C PHE A 331 0.73 -5.89 -6.59
N GLY A 332 0.21 -6.04 -5.39
CA GLY A 332 0.42 -5.10 -4.30
C GLY A 332 -0.10 -5.65 -2.99
N VAL A 333 0.51 -5.22 -1.90
CA VAL A 333 0.11 -5.54 -0.53
C VAL A 333 -0.17 -4.25 0.20
N MET A 334 -1.42 -3.99 0.57
CA MET A 334 -1.79 -2.82 1.34
C MET A 334 -1.48 -3.00 2.83
N GLY A 335 -1.29 -1.91 3.58
CA GLY A 335 -1.04 -1.99 5.03
C GLY A 335 0.00 -0.97 5.55
N GLY A 336 0.04 0.25 5.02
CA GLY A 336 0.98 1.28 5.49
C GLY A 336 2.43 0.85 5.29
N PHE A 337 3.23 0.83 6.35
CA PHE A 337 4.63 0.38 6.31
C PHE A 337 4.80 -1.14 6.14
N MET A 338 3.72 -1.92 6.24
CA MET A 338 3.75 -3.33 5.86
C MET A 338 3.87 -3.53 4.35
N GLN A 339 3.54 -2.54 3.52
CA GLN A 339 3.54 -2.69 2.07
C GLN A 339 4.89 -3.17 1.50
N PRO A 340 6.05 -2.51 1.74
CA PRO A 340 7.33 -3.01 1.23
C PRO A 340 7.68 -4.40 1.77
N GLN A 341 7.36 -4.67 3.02
CA GLN A 341 7.60 -5.97 3.66
C GLN A 341 6.76 -7.07 3.02
N GLY A 342 5.47 -6.78 2.76
CA GLY A 342 4.57 -7.68 2.07
C GLY A 342 4.96 -7.92 0.62
N HIS A 343 5.40 -6.87 -0.11
CA HIS A 343 5.89 -7.01 -1.48
C HIS A 343 7.08 -7.98 -1.55
N VAL A 344 8.07 -7.80 -0.67
CA VAL A 344 9.24 -8.68 -0.62
C VAL A 344 8.83 -10.12 -0.28
N GLN A 345 8.04 -10.34 0.77
CA GLN A 345 7.63 -11.67 1.21
C GLN A 345 6.81 -12.41 0.14
N VAL A 346 5.81 -11.76 -0.45
CA VAL A 346 4.96 -12.37 -1.49
C VAL A 346 5.76 -12.68 -2.75
N LEU A 347 6.64 -11.76 -3.17
CA LEU A 347 7.45 -11.96 -4.37
C LEU A 347 8.46 -13.10 -4.18
N LEU A 348 9.12 -13.19 -3.01
CA LEU A 348 10.03 -14.29 -2.70
C LEU A 348 9.31 -15.63 -2.60
N ASN A 349 8.08 -15.68 -2.04
CA ASN A 349 7.28 -16.89 -2.01
C ASN A 349 7.04 -17.44 -3.42
N MET A 350 6.85 -16.57 -4.40
CA MET A 350 6.71 -16.96 -5.81
C MET A 350 8.06 -17.32 -6.42
N LEU A 351 9.05 -16.42 -6.39
CA LEU A 351 10.31 -16.56 -7.13
C LEU A 351 11.27 -17.62 -6.55
N GLU A 352 11.37 -17.69 -5.23
CA GLU A 352 12.33 -18.59 -4.58
C GLU A 352 11.69 -19.95 -4.21
N PHE A 353 10.39 -19.95 -3.86
CA PHE A 353 9.71 -21.15 -3.38
C PHE A 353 8.67 -21.72 -4.33
N GLY A 354 8.48 -21.13 -5.50
CA GLY A 354 7.62 -21.65 -6.56
C GLY A 354 6.13 -21.69 -6.20
N MET A 355 5.70 -20.84 -5.25
CA MET A 355 4.30 -20.76 -4.85
C MET A 355 3.46 -20.05 -5.91
N ASN A 356 2.27 -20.55 -6.18
CA ASN A 356 1.30 -19.83 -7.00
C ASN A 356 0.80 -18.55 -6.29
N PRO A 357 0.12 -17.62 -6.99
CA PRO A 357 -0.35 -16.36 -6.40
C PRO A 357 -1.14 -16.51 -5.09
N GLN A 358 -2.05 -17.49 -5.01
CA GLN A 358 -2.84 -17.71 -3.80
C GLN A 358 -1.98 -18.27 -2.66
N GLN A 359 -1.16 -19.29 -2.93
CA GLN A 359 -0.24 -19.84 -1.92
C GLN A 359 0.72 -18.79 -1.37
N ALA A 360 1.23 -17.90 -2.25
CA ALA A 360 2.13 -16.83 -1.85
C ALA A 360 1.45 -15.80 -0.93
N LEU A 361 0.15 -15.57 -1.12
CA LEU A 361 -0.66 -14.70 -0.26
C LEU A 361 -1.08 -15.38 1.04
N ASP A 362 -1.37 -16.68 1.01
CA ASP A 362 -1.80 -17.46 2.18
C ASP A 362 -0.65 -17.68 3.19
N ALA A 363 0.58 -17.71 2.71
CA ALA A 363 1.75 -17.94 3.54
C ALA A 363 1.83 -16.97 4.73
N ALA A 364 2.19 -17.49 5.89
CA ALA A 364 2.35 -16.71 7.10
C ALA A 364 3.46 -15.66 6.95
N ARG A 365 3.24 -14.47 7.50
CA ARG A 365 4.11 -13.30 7.35
C ARG A 365 4.65 -12.81 8.67
N PHE A 366 5.72 -12.02 8.58
CA PHE A 366 6.16 -11.13 9.66
C PHE A 366 5.82 -9.67 9.34
N CYS A 367 5.81 -8.85 10.38
CA CYS A 367 5.71 -7.39 10.27
C CYS A 367 6.67 -6.73 11.26
N LEU A 368 7.50 -5.82 10.74
CA LEU A 368 8.39 -4.97 11.51
C LEU A 368 7.75 -3.62 11.78
N ASN A 369 7.89 -3.16 13.02
CA ASN A 369 7.54 -1.82 13.45
C ASN A 369 8.66 -1.26 14.33
N TYR A 370 9.03 0.01 14.13
CA TYR A 370 10.01 0.67 14.98
C TYR A 370 9.30 1.50 16.06
N SER A 371 9.54 1.18 17.31
CA SER A 371 9.09 1.99 18.45
C SER A 371 10.12 3.06 18.75
N LYS A 372 9.73 4.32 18.58
CA LYS A 372 10.56 5.48 18.91
C LYS A 372 10.75 5.64 20.41
N GLU A 373 9.72 5.32 21.19
CA GLU A 373 9.71 5.40 22.64
C GLU A 373 10.72 4.41 23.24
N GLU A 374 10.80 3.21 22.66
CA GLU A 374 11.68 2.15 23.11
C GLU A 374 13.03 2.12 22.37
N GLY A 375 13.16 2.88 21.27
CA GLY A 375 14.38 2.94 20.45
C GLY A 375 14.71 1.62 19.76
N ARG A 376 13.72 0.74 19.51
CA ARG A 376 13.95 -0.59 18.95
C ARG A 376 12.90 -1.04 17.94
N TRP A 377 13.25 -2.07 17.18
CA TRP A 377 12.35 -2.75 16.28
C TRP A 377 11.52 -3.80 17.01
N HIS A 378 10.21 -3.78 16.79
CA HIS A 378 9.27 -4.81 17.19
C HIS A 378 8.99 -5.71 15.99
N LEU A 379 9.03 -7.01 16.23
CA LEU A 379 8.74 -8.04 15.25
C LEU A 379 7.41 -8.71 15.62
N SER A 380 6.42 -8.62 14.77
CA SER A 380 5.19 -9.40 14.87
C SER A 380 5.27 -10.59 13.93
N LEU A 381 4.94 -11.77 14.44
CA LEU A 381 4.94 -13.02 13.69
C LEU A 381 3.52 -13.59 13.65
N GLU A 382 3.04 -13.92 12.44
CA GLU A 382 1.72 -14.49 12.22
C GLU A 382 1.64 -15.94 12.73
N ASP A 383 0.46 -16.37 13.15
CA ASP A 383 0.21 -17.77 13.40
C ASP A 383 0.45 -18.56 12.09
N GLY A 384 1.00 -19.77 12.14
CA GLY A 384 1.54 -20.45 10.94
C GLY A 384 3.06 -20.34 10.81
N ILE A 385 3.73 -19.38 11.48
CA ILE A 385 5.16 -19.47 11.80
C ILE A 385 5.28 -20.32 13.07
N SER A 386 6.16 -21.34 13.05
CA SER A 386 6.25 -22.27 14.18
C SER A 386 6.83 -21.63 15.44
N GLN A 387 6.45 -22.16 16.61
CA GLN A 387 6.96 -21.71 17.89
C GLN A 387 8.50 -21.79 17.96
N ALA A 388 9.09 -22.87 17.47
CA ALA A 388 10.54 -23.04 17.45
C ALA A 388 11.27 -21.94 16.67
N VAL A 389 10.68 -21.51 15.54
CA VAL A 389 11.20 -20.37 14.74
C VAL A 389 11.09 -19.06 15.53
N ALA A 390 9.96 -18.82 16.18
CA ALA A 390 9.75 -17.61 16.97
C ALA A 390 10.73 -17.54 18.17
N GLU A 391 11.03 -18.68 18.81
CA GLU A 391 11.99 -18.80 19.91
C GLU A 391 13.43 -18.59 19.43
N ASP A 392 13.82 -19.18 18.28
CA ASP A 392 15.15 -18.97 17.68
C ASP A 392 15.35 -17.48 17.30
N LEU A 393 14.36 -16.83 16.68
CA LEU A 393 14.43 -15.40 16.38
C LEU A 393 14.62 -14.55 17.66
N ARG A 394 13.96 -14.90 18.77
CA ARG A 394 14.19 -14.23 20.06
C ARG A 394 15.60 -14.47 20.59
N ALA A 395 16.10 -15.70 20.47
CA ALA A 395 17.48 -16.04 20.88
C ALA A 395 18.53 -15.25 20.07
N ARG A 396 18.25 -14.93 18.80
CA ARG A 396 19.09 -14.04 17.98
C ARG A 396 18.98 -12.56 18.36
N GLY A 397 18.06 -12.20 19.26
CA GLY A 397 17.87 -10.82 19.73
C GLY A 397 16.74 -10.05 19.07
N HIS A 398 15.87 -10.69 18.26
CA HIS A 398 14.66 -10.04 17.76
C HIS A 398 13.60 -9.93 18.85
N TRP A 399 13.05 -8.75 19.03
CA TRP A 399 11.96 -8.52 19.97
C TRP A 399 10.62 -8.90 19.32
N SER A 400 10.20 -10.15 19.51
CA SER A 400 9.08 -10.71 18.76
C SER A 400 7.85 -10.98 19.61
N GLN A 401 6.68 -10.61 19.05
CA GLN A 401 5.35 -11.01 19.48
C GLN A 401 4.85 -12.16 18.58
N TRP A 402 4.47 -13.28 19.17
CA TRP A 402 3.96 -14.47 18.50
C TRP A 402 3.04 -15.27 19.44
N PRO A 403 1.96 -15.90 18.95
CA PRO A 403 1.37 -15.79 17.61
C PRO A 403 0.41 -14.61 17.49
N ILE A 404 0.32 -14.04 16.29
CA ILE A 404 -0.74 -13.08 15.93
C ILE A 404 -1.78 -13.79 15.07
N SER A 405 -3.03 -13.87 15.55
CA SER A 405 -4.11 -14.64 14.93
C SER A 405 -5.43 -13.85 14.79
N GLY A 406 -6.43 -14.48 14.17
CA GLY A 406 -7.76 -13.90 13.99
C GLY A 406 -7.74 -12.59 13.20
N HIS A 407 -8.58 -11.63 13.55
CA HIS A 407 -8.64 -10.33 12.87
C HIS A 407 -7.38 -9.47 13.05
N HIS A 408 -6.55 -9.74 14.07
CA HIS A 408 -5.27 -9.07 14.25
C HIS A 408 -4.28 -9.37 13.12
N ARG A 409 -4.47 -10.44 12.34
CA ARG A 409 -3.69 -10.77 11.15
C ARG A 409 -3.73 -9.69 10.08
N SER A 410 -4.68 -8.77 10.14
CA SER A 410 -4.70 -7.57 9.27
C SER A 410 -3.44 -6.70 9.37
N LEU A 411 -2.65 -6.86 10.45
CA LEU A 411 -1.34 -6.25 10.63
C LEU A 411 -0.37 -6.63 9.51
N PHE A 412 -0.47 -7.87 8.98
CA PHE A 412 0.42 -8.39 7.94
C PHE A 412 0.03 -7.97 6.52
N GLY A 413 -0.81 -6.97 6.40
CA GLY A 413 -1.27 -6.43 5.12
C GLY A 413 -2.26 -7.35 4.41
N ARG A 414 -2.74 -6.90 3.25
CA ARG A 414 -3.69 -7.63 2.40
C ARG A 414 -3.29 -7.45 0.96
N GLY A 415 -2.94 -8.55 0.31
CA GLY A 415 -2.41 -8.54 -1.05
C GLY A 415 -3.44 -8.95 -2.10
N GLN A 416 -3.17 -8.53 -3.33
CA GLN A 416 -3.83 -9.02 -4.54
C GLN A 416 -2.73 -9.24 -5.57
N VAL A 417 -2.80 -10.35 -6.27
CA VAL A 417 -1.81 -10.73 -7.28
C VAL A 417 -2.53 -11.23 -8.53
N ILE A 418 -2.14 -10.74 -9.70
CA ILE A 418 -2.51 -11.33 -10.99
C ILE A 418 -1.23 -11.61 -11.75
N THR A 419 -1.03 -12.83 -12.24
CA THR A 419 0.12 -13.21 -13.06
C THR A 419 -0.32 -13.69 -14.44
N LYS A 420 0.55 -13.48 -15.43
CA LYS A 420 0.42 -14.01 -16.77
C LYS A 420 1.31 -15.25 -16.91
N GLY A 421 0.68 -16.42 -17.11
CA GLY A 421 1.39 -17.71 -17.10
C GLY A 421 1.85 -18.13 -15.71
N ASP A 422 2.71 -19.12 -15.66
CA ASP A 422 3.25 -19.79 -14.48
C ASP A 422 4.76 -19.60 -14.30
N TRP A 423 5.26 -18.42 -14.67
CA TRP A 423 6.69 -18.05 -14.70
C TRP A 423 7.44 -18.29 -13.37
N TRP A 424 6.76 -18.32 -12.26
CA TRP A 424 7.36 -18.60 -10.94
C TRP A 424 7.82 -20.06 -10.78
N GLN A 425 7.30 -20.99 -11.57
CA GLN A 425 7.71 -22.40 -11.53
C GLN A 425 9.11 -22.64 -12.11
N SER A 426 9.55 -21.78 -13.02
CA SER A 426 10.81 -21.93 -13.76
C SER A 426 12.03 -21.33 -13.06
N GLY A 427 11.89 -20.86 -11.79
CA GLY A 427 13.01 -20.28 -11.03
C GLY A 427 13.64 -19.06 -11.71
N GLY A 428 12.83 -18.26 -12.42
CA GLY A 428 13.30 -17.08 -13.17
C GLY A 428 13.74 -17.35 -14.62
N SER A 429 13.83 -18.61 -15.05
CA SER A 429 14.10 -18.93 -16.47
C SER A 429 12.82 -18.84 -17.28
N LEU A 430 12.75 -17.87 -18.18
CA LEU A 430 11.58 -17.60 -19.01
C LEU A 430 11.42 -18.54 -20.22
N SER A 431 12.34 -19.48 -20.41
CA SER A 431 12.40 -20.36 -21.58
C SER A 431 11.40 -21.50 -21.60
N SER A 432 10.67 -21.76 -20.50
CA SER A 432 9.73 -22.89 -20.37
C SER A 432 8.35 -22.47 -19.88
N ARG A 433 7.72 -21.46 -20.51
CA ARG A 433 6.35 -21.04 -20.14
C ARG A 433 5.33 -22.00 -20.71
N HIS A 434 4.74 -22.83 -19.86
CA HIS A 434 3.72 -23.81 -20.29
C HIS A 434 2.31 -23.21 -20.46
N LEU A 435 1.98 -22.09 -19.76
CA LEU A 435 0.63 -21.53 -19.71
C LEU A 435 0.58 -20.02 -20.00
N GLN A 436 1.22 -19.57 -21.09
CA GLN A 436 1.36 -18.15 -21.43
C GLN A 436 0.04 -17.36 -21.57
N ASN A 437 -1.05 -18.03 -21.93
CA ASN A 437 -2.35 -17.40 -22.16
C ASN A 437 -3.32 -17.55 -20.96
N VAL A 438 -2.83 -18.02 -19.81
CA VAL A 438 -3.63 -18.17 -18.59
C VAL A 438 -3.28 -17.08 -17.61
N LEU A 439 -4.28 -16.42 -17.06
CA LEU A 439 -4.12 -15.52 -15.93
C LEU A 439 -4.36 -16.32 -14.63
N TRP A 440 -3.42 -16.24 -13.71
CA TRP A 440 -3.59 -16.73 -12.35
C TRP A 440 -3.83 -15.55 -11.44
N ALA A 441 -4.76 -15.69 -10.51
CA ALA A 441 -5.05 -14.62 -9.56
C ALA A 441 -5.16 -15.18 -8.14
N GLY A 442 -4.74 -14.35 -7.16
CA GLY A 442 -4.89 -14.63 -5.74
C GLY A 442 -5.42 -13.41 -5.00
N SER A 443 -6.23 -13.67 -3.97
CA SER A 443 -6.74 -12.66 -3.04
C SER A 443 -6.42 -13.05 -1.60
N ASP A 444 -5.94 -12.09 -0.83
CA ASP A 444 -5.43 -12.31 0.53
C ASP A 444 -6.54 -12.71 1.51
N PRO A 445 -6.40 -13.82 2.25
CA PRO A 445 -7.39 -14.27 3.22
C PRO A 445 -7.52 -13.35 4.45
N ARG A 446 -6.62 -12.36 4.61
CA ARG A 446 -6.67 -11.35 5.68
C ARG A 446 -7.59 -10.18 5.32
N GLY A 447 -8.30 -10.23 4.20
CA GLY A 447 -9.22 -9.21 3.71
C GLY A 447 -10.48 -9.80 3.09
N ASP A 448 -11.47 -8.95 2.82
CA ASP A 448 -12.75 -9.29 2.18
C ASP A 448 -12.69 -9.24 0.64
N GLY A 449 -11.50 -9.34 0.07
CA GLY A 449 -11.30 -9.31 -1.39
C GLY A 449 -11.56 -10.65 -2.04
N CYS A 450 -11.65 -10.64 -3.38
CA CYS A 450 -11.72 -11.86 -4.20
C CYS A 450 -11.01 -11.65 -5.53
N ALA A 451 -10.59 -12.76 -6.14
CA ALA A 451 -10.15 -12.80 -7.53
C ALA A 451 -11.34 -13.21 -8.41
N VAL A 452 -11.56 -12.46 -9.50
CA VAL A 452 -12.71 -12.70 -10.41
C VAL A 452 -12.20 -12.66 -11.85
N GLY A 453 -12.59 -13.64 -12.65
CA GLY A 453 -12.39 -13.67 -14.10
C GLY A 453 -13.72 -13.55 -14.85
N TYR A 454 -13.69 -12.92 -16.02
CA TYR A 454 -14.86 -12.72 -16.90
C TYR A 454 -14.62 -13.38 -18.25
#